data_27a8ed436efb44bf974619beee7fb64c
#
_entry.id   27a8ed436efb44bf974619beee7fb64c
#
_cell.length_a   1.000
_cell.length_b   1.000
_cell.length_c   1.000
_cell.angle_alpha   90.00
_cell.angle_beta   90.00
_cell.angle_gamma   90.00
#
_symmetry.space_group_name_H-M   'P 1'
#
loop_
_entity.id
_entity.type
_entity.pdbx_description
1 polymer ?
#
loop_
_entity_poly.entity_id
_entity_poly.type
_entity_poly.pdbx_seq_one_letter_code
_entity_poly.pdbx_strand_id
1 'polypeptide(L)'
;MKRMVATIISLVAATSSGAQTNGDATRGEALYGQCSGCHQIGEGAVDRIGPQLNHIFERNAGAAEGFRYSKGFTRAADGGLAWNYDTLDAFIENPRSLVSQTRMSFRGMSDPQDRADLIAYLRVFSDNPQDIPESAPTAQAVDHSVDPEILAIVGDPDYGEYLSGECTSCHQTSGAGDGIPAITQWPEPDFVTAMHAYKDGVRTHPVMQMMAGRLSNEEIAALAAYFKDVE
;
A
#
# COMPACT_ATOMS: atom_id res chain seq x y z
N MET A 1 -27.05 56.63 17.14
CA MET A 1 -25.79 55.89 17.00
C MET A 1 -26.13 54.43 16.78
N LYS A 2 -26.12 53.94 15.51
CA LYS A 2 -26.40 52.53 15.15
C LYS A 2 -25.07 51.78 15.09
N ARG A 3 -24.90 50.78 15.96
CA ARG A 3 -23.74 49.86 15.93
C ARG A 3 -24.00 48.76 14.90
N MET A 4 -23.21 48.74 13.83
CA MET A 4 -23.15 47.62 12.89
C MET A 4 -22.30 46.53 13.50
N VAL A 5 -22.88 45.34 13.68
CA VAL A 5 -22.17 44.11 14.05
C VAL A 5 -21.79 43.42 12.76
N ALA A 6 -20.50 43.35 12.49
CA ALA A 6 -19.97 42.57 11.34
C ALA A 6 -19.80 41.11 11.77
N THR A 7 -20.58 40.24 11.17
CA THR A 7 -20.44 38.77 11.34
C THR A 7 -19.33 38.27 10.42
N ILE A 8 -18.22 37.81 10.99
CA ILE A 8 -17.14 37.15 10.25
C ILE A 8 -17.53 35.69 10.08
N ILE A 9 -17.82 35.29 8.84
CA ILE A 9 -18.03 33.90 8.48
C ILE A 9 -16.65 33.31 8.18
N SER A 10 -16.14 32.50 9.10
CA SER A 10 -14.93 31.71 8.88
C SER A 10 -15.24 30.54 7.94
N LEU A 11 -14.70 30.60 6.75
CA LEU A 11 -14.75 29.53 5.78
C LEU A 11 -13.71 28.45 6.18
N VAL A 12 -14.19 27.37 6.77
CA VAL A 12 -13.33 26.18 7.04
C VAL A 12 -13.14 25.44 5.71
N ALA A 13 -11.95 25.58 5.14
CA ALA A 13 -11.55 24.77 4.00
C ALA A 13 -11.35 23.33 4.49
N ALA A 14 -12.24 22.42 4.12
CA ALA A 14 -12.05 20.98 4.30
C ALA A 14 -10.92 20.55 3.35
N THR A 15 -9.75 20.28 3.89
CA THR A 15 -8.69 19.57 3.20
C THR A 15 -9.12 18.11 3.12
N SER A 16 -9.57 17.68 1.94
CA SER A 16 -9.74 16.26 1.63
C SER A 16 -8.35 15.62 1.60
N SER A 17 -7.95 14.99 2.70
CA SER A 17 -6.86 14.01 2.67
C SER A 17 -7.33 12.90 1.73
N GLY A 18 -6.67 12.75 0.58
CA GLY A 18 -6.89 11.63 -0.31
C GLY A 18 -6.51 10.36 0.45
N ALA A 19 -7.50 9.59 0.87
CA ALA A 19 -7.27 8.25 1.38
C ALA A 19 -6.58 7.45 0.27
N GLN A 20 -5.40 6.92 0.54
CA GLN A 20 -4.78 5.95 -0.35
C GLN A 20 -5.72 4.74 -0.42
N THR A 21 -6.14 4.38 -1.62
CA THR A 21 -7.04 3.25 -1.83
C THR A 21 -6.22 1.96 -1.75
N ASN A 22 -6.67 1.03 -0.92
CA ASN A 22 -6.07 -0.30 -0.84
C ASN A 22 -6.25 -1.05 -2.14
N GLY A 23 -5.16 -1.64 -2.64
CA GLY A 23 -5.20 -2.46 -3.83
C GLY A 23 -5.51 -3.92 -3.51
N ASP A 24 -6.37 -4.53 -4.31
CA ASP A 24 -6.68 -5.97 -4.31
C ASP A 24 -5.92 -6.62 -5.48
N ALA A 25 -4.91 -7.43 -5.17
CA ALA A 25 -4.09 -8.10 -6.19
C ALA A 25 -4.90 -9.06 -7.08
N THR A 26 -5.97 -9.66 -6.57
CA THR A 26 -6.83 -10.55 -7.36
C THR A 26 -7.63 -9.77 -8.41
N ARG A 27 -8.18 -8.60 -8.03
CA ARG A 27 -8.81 -7.70 -9.00
C ARG A 27 -7.77 -7.10 -9.95
N GLY A 28 -6.58 -6.80 -9.42
CA GLY A 28 -5.44 -6.32 -10.19
C GLY A 28 -5.00 -7.28 -11.29
N GLU A 29 -5.03 -8.60 -11.05
CA GLU A 29 -4.77 -9.61 -12.06
C GLU A 29 -5.72 -9.50 -13.24
N ALA A 30 -7.01 -9.34 -12.98
CA ALA A 30 -8.01 -9.15 -14.03
C ALA A 30 -7.75 -7.86 -14.82
N LEU A 31 -7.37 -6.77 -14.15
CA LEU A 31 -7.05 -5.47 -14.75
C LEU A 31 -5.76 -5.53 -15.58
N TYR A 32 -4.80 -6.38 -15.20
CA TYR A 32 -3.55 -6.59 -15.94
C TYR A 32 -3.78 -7.08 -17.38
N GLY A 33 -4.94 -7.65 -17.67
CA GLY A 33 -5.35 -7.98 -19.03
C GLY A 33 -5.18 -6.83 -20.03
N GLN A 34 -5.30 -5.57 -19.60
CA GLN A 34 -5.08 -4.36 -20.41
C GLN A 34 -3.59 -4.12 -20.74
N CYS A 35 -2.68 -4.71 -19.97
CA CYS A 35 -1.23 -4.55 -20.09
C CYS A 35 -0.59 -5.73 -20.81
N SER A 36 -1.17 -6.94 -20.70
CA SER A 36 -0.60 -8.23 -21.13
C SER A 36 -0.35 -8.33 -22.64
N GLY A 37 -1.03 -7.52 -23.43
CA GLY A 37 -0.79 -7.43 -24.89
C GLY A 37 0.61 -6.91 -25.24
N CYS A 38 1.20 -6.09 -24.39
CA CYS A 38 2.49 -5.45 -24.59
C CYS A 38 3.56 -5.88 -23.57
N HIS A 39 3.17 -6.22 -22.34
CA HIS A 39 4.05 -6.56 -21.24
C HIS A 39 3.85 -8.01 -20.80
N GLN A 40 4.91 -8.63 -20.27
CA GLN A 40 4.84 -9.90 -19.59
C GLN A 40 5.23 -9.72 -18.11
N ILE A 41 4.70 -10.61 -17.26
CA ILE A 41 4.99 -10.69 -15.84
C ILE A 41 4.94 -12.15 -15.39
N GLY A 42 5.62 -12.51 -14.32
CA GLY A 42 5.68 -13.87 -13.79
C GLY A 42 6.89 -14.66 -14.30
N GLU A 43 6.90 -15.97 -14.00
CA GLU A 43 8.00 -16.85 -14.37
C GLU A 43 8.17 -16.92 -15.90
N GLY A 44 9.41 -16.78 -16.36
CA GLY A 44 9.73 -16.82 -17.79
C GLY A 44 9.32 -15.56 -18.58
N ALA A 45 8.90 -14.49 -17.91
CA ALA A 45 8.54 -13.24 -18.58
C ALA A 45 9.73 -12.63 -19.34
N VAL A 46 9.48 -12.24 -20.59
CA VAL A 46 10.46 -11.59 -21.46
C VAL A 46 9.93 -10.26 -21.99
N ASP A 47 10.83 -9.41 -22.44
CA ASP A 47 10.47 -8.15 -23.11
C ASP A 47 9.73 -8.44 -24.41
N ARG A 48 8.71 -7.62 -24.69
CA ARG A 48 7.91 -7.67 -25.93
C ARG A 48 7.82 -6.27 -26.54
N ILE A 49 6.63 -5.79 -26.83
CA ILE A 49 6.39 -4.39 -27.25
C ILE A 49 6.80 -3.43 -26.14
N GLY A 50 6.53 -3.80 -24.89
CA GLY A 50 7.02 -3.18 -23.66
C GLY A 50 7.98 -4.11 -22.91
N PRO A 51 8.72 -3.58 -21.93
CA PRO A 51 9.59 -4.39 -21.07
C PRO A 51 8.78 -5.31 -20.17
N GLN A 52 9.38 -6.41 -19.72
CA GLN A 52 8.78 -7.26 -18.69
C GLN A 52 8.66 -6.49 -17.37
N LEU A 53 7.65 -6.81 -16.54
CA LEU A 53 7.30 -6.05 -15.36
C LEU A 53 7.67 -6.72 -14.02
N ASN A 54 8.38 -7.87 -14.04
CA ASN A 54 8.93 -8.43 -12.80
C ASN A 54 9.87 -7.42 -12.16
N HIS A 55 9.85 -7.35 -10.84
CA HIS A 55 10.73 -6.49 -10.05
C HIS A 55 10.64 -5.01 -10.48
N ILE A 56 9.39 -4.55 -10.78
CA ILE A 56 9.20 -3.15 -11.22
C ILE A 56 9.42 -2.15 -10.09
N PHE A 57 9.09 -2.52 -8.83
CA PHE A 57 9.26 -1.64 -7.68
C PHE A 57 10.74 -1.37 -7.42
N GLU A 58 11.05 -0.13 -7.01
CA GLU A 58 12.40 0.40 -6.76
C GLU A 58 13.33 0.34 -8.00
N ARG A 59 12.88 -0.19 -9.13
CA ARG A 59 13.63 -0.19 -10.37
C ARG A 59 13.63 1.21 -11.00
N ASN A 60 14.80 1.70 -11.41
CA ASN A 60 14.89 2.94 -12.15
C ASN A 60 14.13 2.84 -13.49
N ALA A 61 13.47 3.92 -13.88
CA ALA A 61 12.84 3.98 -15.19
C ALA A 61 13.90 3.77 -16.29
N GLY A 62 13.55 2.99 -17.30
CA GLY A 62 14.48 2.73 -18.40
C GLY A 62 15.57 1.69 -18.12
N ALA A 63 15.50 0.96 -16.99
CA ALA A 63 16.58 0.05 -16.55
C ALA A 63 16.46 -1.40 -17.07
N ALA A 64 15.43 -1.77 -17.86
CA ALA A 64 15.38 -3.12 -18.43
C ALA A 64 16.52 -3.30 -19.43
N GLU A 65 17.40 -4.27 -19.15
CA GLU A 65 18.59 -4.52 -19.94
C GLU A 65 18.22 -4.96 -21.37
N GLY A 66 18.87 -4.37 -22.36
CA GLY A 66 18.61 -4.69 -23.78
C GLY A 66 17.31 -4.10 -24.35
N PHE A 67 16.41 -3.57 -23.55
CA PHE A 67 15.17 -2.95 -24.04
C PHE A 67 15.40 -1.54 -24.56
N ARG A 68 14.92 -1.24 -25.79
CA ARG A 68 15.11 0.07 -26.41
C ARG A 68 13.99 1.05 -26.02
N TYR A 69 14.25 1.91 -25.07
CA TYR A 69 13.34 2.94 -24.60
C TYR A 69 13.15 4.12 -25.56
N SER A 70 12.10 4.90 -25.36
CA SER A 70 11.89 6.17 -26.04
C SER A 70 12.80 7.26 -25.46
N LYS A 71 13.04 8.32 -26.24
CA LYS A 71 13.80 9.49 -25.73
C LYS A 71 13.18 10.11 -24.48
N GLY A 72 11.85 10.07 -24.35
CA GLY A 72 11.16 10.53 -23.14
C GLY A 72 11.50 9.70 -21.92
N PHE A 73 11.52 8.38 -22.06
CA PHE A 73 11.93 7.48 -20.97
C PHE A 73 13.39 7.63 -20.59
N THR A 74 14.29 7.78 -21.57
CA THR A 74 15.71 8.02 -21.29
C THR A 74 15.89 9.31 -20.48
N ARG A 75 15.23 10.42 -20.87
CA ARG A 75 15.27 11.65 -20.07
C ARG A 75 14.70 11.53 -18.67
N ALA A 76 13.61 10.78 -18.50
CA ALA A 76 13.03 10.55 -17.20
C ALA A 76 13.97 9.72 -16.31
N ALA A 77 14.62 8.70 -16.88
CA ALA A 77 15.65 7.91 -16.21
C ALA A 77 16.85 8.77 -15.79
N ASP A 78 17.36 9.61 -16.70
CA ASP A 78 18.46 10.55 -16.43
C ASP A 78 18.07 11.56 -15.33
N GLY A 79 16.78 11.88 -15.21
CA GLY A 79 16.19 12.71 -14.15
C GLY A 79 15.94 11.97 -12.82
N GLY A 80 16.32 10.69 -12.73
CA GLY A 80 16.21 9.90 -11.49
C GLY A 80 14.82 9.31 -11.24
N LEU A 81 13.97 9.19 -12.27
CA LEU A 81 12.65 8.54 -12.09
C LEU A 81 12.85 7.07 -11.71
N ALA A 82 12.36 6.69 -10.54
CA ALA A 82 12.26 5.31 -10.07
C ALA A 82 10.78 4.93 -9.89
N TRP A 83 10.49 3.64 -9.96
CA TRP A 83 9.14 3.10 -9.84
C TRP A 83 8.83 2.76 -8.39
N ASN A 84 8.13 3.63 -7.70
CA ASN A 84 7.48 3.39 -6.43
C ASN A 84 5.95 3.47 -6.61
N TYR A 85 5.20 3.36 -5.52
CA TYR A 85 3.74 3.42 -5.58
C TYR A 85 3.25 4.70 -6.28
N ASP A 86 3.72 5.87 -5.84
CA ASP A 86 3.24 7.16 -6.33
C ASP A 86 3.58 7.39 -7.81
N THR A 87 4.78 7.02 -8.23
CA THR A 87 5.22 7.17 -9.63
C THR A 87 4.54 6.16 -10.54
N LEU A 88 4.24 4.94 -10.05
CA LEU A 88 3.43 3.96 -10.78
C LEU A 88 1.99 4.42 -10.90
N ASP A 89 1.37 4.92 -9.82
CA ASP A 89 0.01 5.45 -9.85
C ASP A 89 -0.12 6.58 -10.87
N ALA A 90 0.75 7.59 -10.78
CA ALA A 90 0.78 8.71 -11.71
C ALA A 90 1.03 8.28 -13.17
N PHE A 91 1.90 7.27 -13.38
CA PHE A 91 2.18 6.76 -14.72
C PHE A 91 1.01 5.95 -15.28
N ILE A 92 0.37 5.13 -14.46
CA ILE A 92 -0.80 4.33 -14.87
C ILE A 92 -2.00 5.25 -15.09
N GLU A 93 -2.17 6.31 -14.30
CA GLU A 93 -3.21 7.32 -14.53
C GLU A 93 -3.07 8.00 -15.88
N ASN A 94 -1.88 8.48 -16.20
CA ASN A 94 -1.59 9.12 -17.47
C ASN A 94 -0.10 9.01 -17.84
N PRO A 95 0.30 8.00 -18.61
CA PRO A 95 1.70 7.78 -18.97
C PRO A 95 2.40 8.99 -19.62
N ARG A 96 1.64 9.76 -20.39
CA ARG A 96 2.22 10.91 -21.14
C ARG A 96 2.41 12.14 -20.25
N SER A 97 1.67 12.26 -19.15
CA SER A 97 1.86 13.33 -18.19
C SER A 97 3.16 13.16 -17.41
N LEU A 98 3.46 11.92 -16.97
CA LEU A 98 4.69 11.65 -16.23
C LEU A 98 5.91 11.54 -17.15
N VAL A 99 5.77 10.83 -18.27
CA VAL A 99 6.87 10.61 -19.24
C VAL A 99 6.45 11.14 -20.61
N SER A 100 6.79 12.40 -20.87
CA SER A 100 6.51 13.02 -22.17
C SER A 100 7.22 12.28 -23.30
N GLN A 101 6.55 12.11 -24.45
CA GLN A 101 7.07 11.37 -25.59
C GLN A 101 7.32 9.86 -25.32
N THR A 102 6.62 9.28 -24.35
CA THR A 102 6.57 7.83 -24.22
C THR A 102 5.98 7.20 -25.50
N ARG A 103 6.49 6.03 -25.87
CA ARG A 103 5.91 5.23 -26.97
C ARG A 103 4.80 4.30 -26.50
N MET A 104 4.58 4.21 -25.17
CA MET A 104 3.47 3.46 -24.62
C MET A 104 2.16 4.08 -25.09
N SER A 105 1.32 3.26 -25.74
CA SER A 105 0.05 3.71 -26.33
C SER A 105 -1.14 3.64 -25.35
N PHE A 106 -0.92 3.11 -24.15
CA PHE A 106 -1.94 3.05 -23.10
C PHE A 106 -2.47 4.45 -22.77
N ARG A 107 -3.80 4.58 -22.69
CA ARG A 107 -4.44 5.88 -22.50
C ARG A 107 -4.49 6.34 -21.04
N GLY A 108 -4.24 5.42 -20.14
CA GLY A 108 -4.36 5.64 -18.70
C GLY A 108 -5.59 4.98 -18.11
N MET A 109 -5.58 4.87 -16.79
CA MET A 109 -6.63 4.28 -15.95
C MET A 109 -7.09 5.36 -14.97
N SER A 110 -8.30 5.89 -15.15
CA SER A 110 -8.81 7.05 -14.40
C SER A 110 -9.29 6.68 -13.00
N ASP A 111 -9.80 5.45 -12.81
CA ASP A 111 -10.27 5.00 -11.51
C ASP A 111 -9.10 4.73 -10.56
N PRO A 112 -9.01 5.43 -9.42
CA PRO A 112 -7.90 5.26 -8.48
C PRO A 112 -7.89 3.89 -7.80
N GLN A 113 -9.07 3.25 -7.61
CA GLN A 113 -9.15 1.92 -7.03
C GLN A 113 -8.61 0.86 -8.02
N ASP A 114 -8.94 0.96 -9.29
CA ASP A 114 -8.40 0.08 -10.31
C ASP A 114 -6.87 0.21 -10.41
N ARG A 115 -6.34 1.43 -10.29
CA ARG A 115 -4.88 1.63 -10.28
C ARG A 115 -4.23 1.01 -9.05
N ALA A 116 -4.83 1.20 -7.87
CA ALA A 116 -4.34 0.59 -6.64
C ALA A 116 -4.32 -0.94 -6.75
N ASP A 117 -5.39 -1.54 -7.29
CA ASP A 117 -5.49 -2.99 -7.50
C ASP A 117 -4.42 -3.50 -8.47
N LEU A 118 -4.24 -2.80 -9.59
CA LEU A 118 -3.20 -3.17 -10.56
C LEU A 118 -1.80 -3.06 -9.96
N ILE A 119 -1.52 -2.02 -9.19
CA ILE A 119 -0.24 -1.83 -8.50
C ILE A 119 -0.02 -2.95 -7.48
N ALA A 120 -1.05 -3.33 -6.72
CA ALA A 120 -0.98 -4.46 -5.79
C ALA A 120 -0.63 -5.77 -6.51
N TYR A 121 -1.23 -6.03 -7.68
CA TYR A 121 -0.89 -7.19 -8.49
C TYR A 121 0.56 -7.15 -8.99
N LEU A 122 1.03 -6.02 -9.52
CA LEU A 122 2.42 -5.87 -9.98
C LEU A 122 3.42 -6.14 -8.86
N ARG A 123 3.05 -5.79 -7.62
CA ARG A 123 3.90 -5.96 -6.46
C ARG A 123 4.12 -7.43 -6.08
N VAL A 124 3.17 -8.31 -6.36
CA VAL A 124 3.34 -9.76 -6.14
C VAL A 124 4.60 -10.30 -6.83
N PHE A 125 5.05 -9.66 -7.90
CA PHE A 125 6.22 -10.06 -8.70
C PHE A 125 7.46 -9.18 -8.43
N SER A 126 7.50 -8.48 -7.31
CA SER A 126 8.68 -7.72 -6.87
C SER A 126 9.60 -8.57 -6.01
N ASP A 127 10.85 -8.11 -5.82
CA ASP A 127 11.86 -8.80 -4.99
C ASP A 127 11.40 -8.89 -3.53
N ASN A 128 10.59 -7.92 -3.11
CA ASN A 128 10.01 -7.88 -1.78
C ASN A 128 8.48 -7.71 -1.87
N PRO A 129 7.73 -8.79 -2.22
CA PRO A 129 6.27 -8.73 -2.30
C PRO A 129 5.61 -8.38 -0.95
N GLN A 130 6.38 -8.41 0.13
CA GLN A 130 5.94 -8.09 1.49
C GLN A 130 5.81 -6.57 1.74
N ASP A 131 6.43 -5.74 0.90
CA ASP A 131 6.29 -4.28 0.93
C ASP A 131 4.96 -3.77 0.33
N ILE A 132 3.90 -4.53 0.42
CA ILE A 132 2.57 -4.01 0.09
C ILE A 132 2.19 -3.05 1.22
N PRO A 133 2.02 -1.74 0.97
CA PRO A 133 1.41 -0.90 1.95
C PRO A 133 0.02 -1.46 2.24
N GLU A 134 -0.11 -2.18 3.33
CA GLU A 134 -1.42 -2.42 3.90
C GLU A 134 -1.85 -1.08 4.49
N SER A 135 -2.42 -0.22 3.65
CA SER A 135 -3.02 1.00 4.15
C SER A 135 -4.19 0.61 5.07
N ALA A 136 -4.31 1.30 6.20
CA ALA A 136 -5.55 1.25 6.96
C ALA A 136 -6.70 1.50 5.97
N PRO A 137 -7.54 0.66 5.79
CA PRO A 137 -8.58 -0.17 6.31
C PRO A 137 -8.69 -1.55 5.65
N THR A 138 -7.59 -2.23 5.37
CA THR A 138 -7.68 -3.65 5.00
C THR A 138 -8.32 -4.47 6.12
N ALA A 139 -8.31 -3.95 7.34
CA ALA A 139 -9.10 -4.50 8.43
C ALA A 139 -10.61 -4.54 8.15
N GLN A 140 -11.13 -3.62 7.34
CA GLN A 140 -12.57 -3.52 7.04
C GLN A 140 -13.02 -4.35 5.83
N ALA A 141 -12.10 -4.82 4.99
CA ALA A 141 -12.43 -5.49 3.73
C ALA A 141 -12.34 -7.02 3.80
N VAL A 142 -12.01 -7.60 4.95
CA VAL A 142 -11.86 -9.05 5.06
C VAL A 142 -13.06 -9.63 5.81
N ASP A 143 -13.72 -10.60 5.19
CA ASP A 143 -14.72 -11.48 5.82
C ASP A 143 -14.04 -12.39 6.89
N HIS A 144 -13.25 -11.79 7.77
CA HIS A 144 -12.68 -12.47 8.92
C HIS A 144 -13.43 -12.03 10.17
N SER A 145 -14.23 -12.94 10.69
CA SER A 145 -14.92 -12.74 11.95
C SER A 145 -14.08 -13.28 13.10
N VAL A 146 -13.58 -12.39 13.93
CA VAL A 146 -12.97 -12.75 15.21
C VAL A 146 -14.08 -12.98 16.24
N ASP A 147 -13.92 -13.99 17.09
CA ASP A 147 -14.87 -14.26 18.17
C ASP A 147 -15.08 -12.99 19.03
N PRO A 148 -16.31 -12.57 19.31
CA PRO A 148 -16.61 -11.43 20.16
C PRO A 148 -15.94 -11.48 21.53
N GLU A 149 -15.69 -12.67 22.08
CA GLU A 149 -14.97 -12.84 23.35
C GLU A 149 -13.49 -12.40 23.22
N ILE A 150 -12.86 -12.63 22.07
CA ILE A 150 -11.49 -12.17 21.79
C ILE A 150 -11.45 -10.65 21.62
N LEU A 151 -12.42 -10.08 20.89
CA LEU A 151 -12.52 -8.63 20.71
C LEU A 151 -12.83 -7.89 22.02
N ALA A 152 -13.39 -8.58 23.02
CA ALA A 152 -13.69 -8.02 24.33
C ALA A 152 -12.51 -8.08 25.31
N ILE A 153 -11.37 -8.67 24.94
CA ILE A 153 -10.18 -8.71 25.79
C ILE A 153 -9.64 -7.28 25.94
N VAL A 154 -9.54 -6.83 27.18
CA VAL A 154 -8.93 -5.53 27.50
C VAL A 154 -7.40 -5.73 27.57
N GLY A 155 -6.68 -5.14 26.64
CA GLY A 155 -5.22 -5.20 26.60
C GLY A 155 -4.57 -4.30 27.65
N ASP A 156 -3.40 -4.73 28.14
CA ASP A 156 -2.54 -3.93 29.00
C ASP A 156 -1.53 -3.16 28.13
N PRO A 157 -1.62 -1.81 28.03
CA PRO A 157 -0.73 -1.04 27.16
C PRO A 157 0.73 -1.08 27.61
N ASP A 158 1.03 -1.22 28.90
CA ASP A 158 2.42 -1.30 29.41
C ASP A 158 3.06 -2.64 28.95
N TYR A 159 2.27 -3.71 28.95
CA TYR A 159 2.70 -4.98 28.40
C TYR A 159 2.82 -4.93 26.87
N GLY A 160 1.90 -4.22 26.20
CA GLY A 160 1.97 -3.94 24.77
C GLY A 160 3.24 -3.18 24.37
N GLU A 161 3.65 -2.17 25.17
CA GLU A 161 4.90 -1.45 24.97
C GLU A 161 6.10 -2.41 25.04
N TYR A 162 6.14 -3.27 26.04
CA TYR A 162 7.20 -4.27 26.17
C TYR A 162 7.31 -5.19 24.94
N LEU A 163 6.17 -5.61 24.37
CA LEU A 163 6.12 -6.49 23.20
C LEU A 163 6.42 -5.75 21.89
N SER A 164 6.20 -4.45 21.83
CA SER A 164 6.21 -3.63 20.59
C SER A 164 7.56 -3.59 19.89
N GLY A 165 8.66 -3.85 20.60
CA GLY A 165 10.01 -3.76 20.04
C GLY A 165 10.28 -4.63 18.82
N GLU A 166 9.63 -5.81 18.74
CA GLU A 166 9.73 -6.66 17.55
C GLU A 166 8.91 -6.11 16.37
N CYS A 167 7.83 -5.38 16.64
CA CYS A 167 6.97 -4.79 15.62
C CYS A 167 7.58 -3.52 15.03
N THR A 168 8.07 -2.63 15.88
CA THR A 168 8.62 -1.32 15.49
C THR A 168 9.93 -1.41 14.74
N SER A 169 10.61 -2.56 14.76
CA SER A 169 11.79 -2.81 13.93
C SER A 169 11.46 -2.76 12.43
N CYS A 170 10.23 -3.12 12.05
CA CYS A 170 9.73 -3.08 10.68
C CYS A 170 8.66 -2.00 10.49
N HIS A 171 7.70 -1.89 11.42
CA HIS A 171 6.62 -0.92 11.37
C HIS A 171 7.03 0.39 12.06
N GLN A 172 7.61 1.31 11.29
CA GLN A 172 8.01 2.61 11.82
C GLN A 172 6.78 3.52 12.02
N THR A 173 6.76 4.30 13.09
CA THR A 173 5.67 5.25 13.41
C THR A 173 5.43 6.27 12.30
N SER A 174 6.49 6.66 11.59
CA SER A 174 6.40 7.60 10.47
C SER A 174 5.76 7.03 9.21
N GLY A 175 5.54 5.71 9.12
CA GLY A 175 5.11 5.04 7.89
C GLY A 175 6.11 5.16 6.73
N ALA A 176 7.32 5.66 7.02
CA ALA A 176 8.33 5.98 5.99
C ALA A 176 9.23 4.78 5.62
N GLY A 177 8.94 3.60 6.15
CA GLY A 177 9.77 2.40 5.91
C GLY A 177 9.29 1.61 4.71
N ASP A 178 9.90 1.77 3.58
CA ASP A 178 9.91 0.84 2.41
C ASP A 178 8.59 0.08 2.10
N GLY A 179 7.45 0.73 2.28
CA GLY A 179 6.13 0.13 2.05
C GLY A 179 5.55 -0.67 3.21
N ILE A 180 6.22 -0.71 4.37
CA ILE A 180 5.68 -1.32 5.58
C ILE A 180 4.75 -0.30 6.27
N PRO A 181 3.45 -0.61 6.47
CA PRO A 181 2.50 0.35 7.00
C PRO A 181 2.81 0.74 8.44
N ALA A 182 2.50 1.99 8.80
CA ALA A 182 2.38 2.34 10.21
C ALA A 182 1.22 1.57 10.83
N ILE A 183 1.45 1.03 12.03
CA ILE A 183 0.44 0.31 12.82
C ILE A 183 -0.02 1.10 14.03
N THR A 184 0.37 2.37 14.10
CA THR A 184 -0.02 3.30 15.17
C THR A 184 -1.37 3.94 14.87
N GLN A 185 -2.09 4.35 15.92
CA GLN A 185 -3.41 5.02 15.85
C GLN A 185 -4.52 4.16 15.22
N TRP A 186 -4.36 2.84 15.19
CA TRP A 186 -5.42 1.96 14.75
C TRP A 186 -6.45 1.75 15.86
N PRO A 187 -7.76 1.67 15.54
CA PRO A 187 -8.75 1.20 16.50
C PRO A 187 -8.39 -0.21 16.99
N GLU A 188 -8.47 -0.45 18.30
CA GLU A 188 -8.11 -1.76 18.88
C GLU A 188 -8.82 -2.94 18.18
N PRO A 189 -10.14 -2.89 17.88
CA PRO A 189 -10.82 -4.00 17.20
C PRO A 189 -10.24 -4.29 15.81
N ASP A 190 -9.83 -3.25 15.09
CA ASP A 190 -9.28 -3.38 13.74
C ASP A 190 -7.89 -4.01 13.76
N PHE A 191 -7.05 -3.61 14.72
CA PHE A 191 -5.73 -4.20 14.95
C PHE A 191 -5.86 -5.69 15.32
N VAL A 192 -6.74 -6.02 16.30
CA VAL A 192 -6.98 -7.40 16.73
C VAL A 192 -7.47 -8.24 15.55
N THR A 193 -8.43 -7.75 14.77
CA THR A 193 -8.96 -8.45 13.60
C THR A 193 -7.88 -8.71 12.56
N ALA A 194 -7.02 -7.72 12.27
CA ALA A 194 -5.93 -7.86 11.33
C ALA A 194 -4.91 -8.94 11.78
N MET A 195 -4.53 -8.91 13.06
CA MET A 195 -3.58 -9.88 13.60
C MET A 195 -4.15 -11.32 13.60
N HIS A 196 -5.44 -11.47 13.89
CA HIS A 196 -6.10 -12.78 13.78
C HIS A 196 -6.22 -13.26 12.34
N ALA A 197 -6.47 -12.36 11.38
CA ALA A 197 -6.50 -12.73 9.97
C ALA A 197 -5.15 -13.31 9.48
N TYR A 198 -4.02 -12.80 9.99
CA TYR A 198 -2.71 -13.40 9.74
C TYR A 198 -2.51 -14.71 10.49
N LYS A 199 -2.87 -14.75 11.78
CA LYS A 199 -2.72 -15.92 12.63
C LYS A 199 -3.47 -17.14 12.09
N ASP A 200 -4.67 -16.91 11.55
CA ASP A 200 -5.55 -17.94 11.00
C ASP A 200 -5.29 -18.21 9.51
N GLY A 201 -4.30 -17.54 8.91
CA GLY A 201 -3.89 -17.75 7.52
C GLY A 201 -4.86 -17.19 6.48
N VAL A 202 -5.85 -16.39 6.88
CA VAL A 202 -6.79 -15.71 5.98
C VAL A 202 -6.07 -14.64 5.16
N ARG A 203 -5.11 -13.94 5.80
CA ARG A 203 -4.17 -13.05 5.11
C ARG A 203 -2.87 -13.77 4.84
N THR A 204 -2.42 -13.70 3.57
CA THR A 204 -1.18 -14.34 3.14
C THR A 204 -0.02 -13.36 3.21
N HIS A 205 0.68 -13.34 4.34
CA HIS A 205 1.92 -12.59 4.53
C HIS A 205 2.86 -13.42 5.41
N PRO A 206 3.86 -14.12 4.85
CA PRO A 206 4.65 -15.12 5.60
C PRO A 206 5.27 -14.59 6.89
N VAL A 207 5.80 -13.35 6.87
CA VAL A 207 6.39 -12.75 8.08
C VAL A 207 5.32 -12.43 9.10
N MET A 208 4.20 -11.79 8.69
CA MET A 208 3.13 -11.46 9.62
C MET A 208 2.41 -12.70 10.15
N GLN A 209 2.23 -13.75 9.35
CA GLN A 209 1.72 -15.05 9.82
C GLN A 209 2.62 -15.67 10.89
N MET A 210 3.95 -15.62 10.67
CA MET A 210 4.92 -16.09 11.65
C MET A 210 4.88 -15.25 12.94
N MET A 211 4.76 -13.93 12.82
CA MET A 211 4.69 -13.02 13.96
C MET A 211 3.38 -13.20 14.74
N ALA A 212 2.25 -13.12 14.07
CA ALA A 212 0.93 -13.26 14.68
C ALA A 212 0.69 -14.66 15.26
N GLY A 213 1.19 -15.69 14.60
CA GLY A 213 1.01 -17.09 15.03
C GLY A 213 1.66 -17.42 16.37
N ARG A 214 2.64 -16.63 16.81
CA ARG A 214 3.33 -16.81 18.11
C ARG A 214 2.65 -16.09 19.27
N LEU A 215 1.80 -15.10 18.98
CA LEU A 215 1.14 -14.28 19.98
C LEU A 215 -0.13 -14.94 20.52
N SER A 216 -0.37 -14.82 21.81
CA SER A 216 -1.66 -15.14 22.43
C SER A 216 -2.71 -14.06 22.12
N ASN A 217 -3.97 -14.30 22.44
CA ASN A 217 -5.02 -13.31 22.26
C ASN A 217 -4.83 -12.09 23.16
N GLU A 218 -4.32 -12.31 24.38
CA GLU A 218 -4.01 -11.28 25.36
C GLU A 218 -2.82 -10.42 24.90
N GLU A 219 -1.80 -11.03 24.29
CA GLU A 219 -0.65 -10.30 23.72
C GLU A 219 -1.05 -9.44 22.52
N ILE A 220 -1.94 -9.96 21.66
CA ILE A 220 -2.49 -9.18 20.54
C ILE A 220 -3.32 -8.01 21.06
N ALA A 221 -4.16 -8.22 22.09
CA ALA A 221 -4.95 -7.16 22.71
C ALA A 221 -4.05 -6.11 23.41
N ALA A 222 -2.97 -6.54 24.07
CA ALA A 222 -1.99 -5.63 24.68
C ALA A 222 -1.29 -4.75 23.65
N LEU A 223 -0.84 -5.34 22.53
CA LEU A 223 -0.27 -4.58 21.42
C LEU A 223 -1.28 -3.59 20.81
N ALA A 224 -2.54 -3.99 20.63
CA ALA A 224 -3.61 -3.12 20.15
C ALA A 224 -3.82 -1.90 21.06
N ALA A 225 -3.87 -2.15 22.39
CA ALA A 225 -4.03 -1.11 23.39
C ALA A 225 -2.84 -0.13 23.43
N TYR A 226 -1.63 -0.60 23.18
CA TYR A 226 -0.44 0.25 23.08
C TYR A 226 -0.42 1.07 21.79
N PHE A 227 -0.52 0.43 20.64
CA PHE A 227 -0.35 1.11 19.33
C PHE A 227 -1.46 2.12 19.01
N LYS A 228 -2.64 1.99 19.62
CA LYS A 228 -3.74 2.96 19.47
C LYS A 228 -3.33 4.37 19.88
N ASP A 229 -2.51 4.51 20.94
CA ASP A 229 -2.15 5.79 21.56
C ASP A 229 -0.74 6.27 21.16
N VAL A 230 0.01 5.51 20.35
CA VAL A 230 1.34 5.92 19.85
C VAL A 230 1.18 6.89 18.68
N GLU A 231 1.82 8.09 18.78
CA GLU A 231 1.86 9.13 17.74
C GLU A 231 3.05 8.92 16.76
#